data_97e29d0f5399a4c0199287d7c52418bf
#
_entry.id   97e29d0f5399a4c0199287d7c52418bf
#
_cell.length_a   1.000
_cell.length_b   1.000
_cell.length_c   1.000
_cell.angle_alpha   90.00
_cell.angle_beta   90.00
_cell.angle_gamma   90.00
#
_symmetry.space_group_name_H-M   'P 1'
#
loop_
_entity.id
_entity.type
_entity.pdbx_description
1 polymer ?
#
loop_
_entity_poly.entity_id
_entity_poly.type
_entity_poly.pdbx_seq_one_letter_code
_entity_poly.pdbx_strand_id
1 'polypeptide(L)'
;MIGLLDAGERLEWWAAFRQQLRELGYVEGQNVSFEARFASGRFEQLPALAQELVRLKVAVIATSGTVATQSALRATTTIPIVTATGDDPVRLGVVASLARPGGNVTGVTSFSGELTRKRFELLREVLPKLSRLAALWHRDSPGSALAMRDLEAAARSSKVALQVQGIKSADELTEAFSAMTRGHARAVFVIADPLFFSERRRISDLAIKHKLPSIYGVSDYVEAGGLFSYGPSYSDLFRHAAVYVDKILKGAKPADLPIEQPTKLELVINQKTARALGVTIPRLILLRADRVLD
;
A
#
# COMPACT_ATOMS: atom_id res chain seq x y z
N MET A 1 -1.37 11.58 -23.95
CA MET A 1 -1.02 10.21 -23.53
C MET A 1 -0.55 10.23 -22.09
N ILE A 2 -1.08 9.33 -21.25
CA ILE A 2 -0.74 9.18 -19.82
C ILE A 2 -0.06 7.83 -19.63
N GLY A 3 1.14 7.81 -19.06
CA GLY A 3 1.83 6.59 -18.66
C GLY A 3 1.35 6.10 -17.30
N LEU A 4 1.11 4.80 -17.14
CA LEU A 4 0.80 4.16 -15.88
C LEU A 4 1.93 3.20 -15.54
N LEU A 5 2.62 3.41 -14.41
CA LEU A 5 3.71 2.57 -13.94
C LEU A 5 3.38 1.99 -12.58
N ASP A 6 3.29 0.68 -12.49
CA ASP A 6 2.92 -0.02 -11.26
C ASP A 6 3.89 -1.16 -10.94
N ALA A 7 4.24 -1.27 -9.68
CA ALA A 7 5.03 -2.39 -9.18
C ALA A 7 4.23 -3.72 -9.11
N GLY A 8 2.89 -3.65 -9.09
CA GLY A 8 1.97 -4.80 -9.10
C GLY A 8 1.04 -4.79 -10.31
N GLU A 9 -0.15 -5.38 -10.12
CA GLU A 9 -1.27 -5.36 -11.07
C GLU A 9 -2.55 -5.04 -10.30
N ARG A 10 -2.71 -3.76 -9.93
CA ARG A 10 -3.86 -3.31 -9.11
C ARG A 10 -4.94 -2.71 -9.99
N LEU A 11 -5.52 -3.56 -10.84
CA LEU A 11 -6.42 -3.14 -11.92
C LEU A 11 -7.66 -2.39 -11.39
N GLU A 12 -8.22 -2.81 -10.26
CA GLU A 12 -9.37 -2.17 -9.62
C GLU A 12 -9.09 -0.71 -9.20
N TRP A 13 -7.88 -0.43 -8.72
CA TRP A 13 -7.49 0.93 -8.33
C TRP A 13 -7.20 1.79 -9.56
N TRP A 14 -6.56 1.22 -10.58
CA TRP A 14 -6.39 1.90 -11.88
C TRP A 14 -7.72 2.12 -12.59
N ALA A 15 -8.73 1.27 -12.40
CA ALA A 15 -10.07 1.51 -12.89
C ALA A 15 -10.73 2.73 -12.21
N ALA A 16 -10.54 2.88 -10.89
CA ALA A 16 -10.99 4.05 -10.15
C ALA A 16 -10.29 5.34 -10.63
N PHE A 17 -8.99 5.29 -10.91
CA PHE A 17 -8.23 6.39 -11.52
C PHE A 17 -8.78 6.79 -12.89
N ARG A 18 -8.98 5.81 -13.80
CA ARG A 18 -9.54 6.07 -15.15
C ARG A 18 -10.96 6.60 -15.07
N GLN A 19 -11.77 6.07 -14.15
CA GLN A 19 -13.13 6.56 -13.94
C GLN A 19 -13.14 8.03 -13.51
N GLN A 20 -12.27 8.43 -12.57
CA GLN A 20 -12.15 9.81 -12.15
C GLN A 20 -11.69 10.73 -13.30
N LEU A 21 -10.75 10.29 -14.11
CA LEU A 21 -10.36 11.06 -15.31
C LEU A 21 -11.52 11.22 -16.30
N ARG A 22 -12.35 10.18 -16.47
CA ARG A 22 -13.55 10.26 -17.32
C ARG A 22 -14.55 11.30 -16.78
N GLU A 23 -14.75 11.35 -15.47
CA GLU A 23 -15.60 12.34 -14.80
C GLU A 23 -15.05 13.77 -14.97
N LEU A 24 -13.72 13.92 -15.12
CA LEU A 24 -13.04 15.18 -15.42
C LEU A 24 -13.03 15.53 -16.93
N GLY A 25 -13.66 14.70 -17.78
CA GLY A 25 -13.77 14.96 -19.22
C GLY A 25 -12.72 14.27 -20.09
N TYR A 26 -11.89 13.40 -19.53
CA TYR A 26 -10.90 12.63 -20.29
C TYR A 26 -11.45 11.27 -20.73
N VAL A 27 -11.80 11.14 -22.01
CA VAL A 27 -12.37 9.93 -22.59
C VAL A 27 -11.33 9.20 -23.41
N GLU A 28 -11.01 7.96 -23.01
CA GLU A 28 -10.02 7.12 -23.69
C GLU A 28 -10.41 6.89 -25.16
N GLY A 29 -9.48 7.05 -26.06
CA GLY A 29 -9.67 6.95 -27.52
C GLY A 29 -10.23 8.22 -28.18
N GLN A 30 -10.65 9.25 -27.40
CA GLN A 30 -11.10 10.55 -27.93
C GLN A 30 -10.08 11.65 -27.68
N ASN A 31 -9.78 11.93 -26.40
CA ASN A 31 -8.89 13.03 -26.01
C ASN A 31 -7.77 12.58 -25.05
N VAL A 32 -7.76 11.33 -24.64
CA VAL A 32 -6.71 10.71 -23.82
C VAL A 32 -6.42 9.29 -24.29
N SER A 33 -5.17 8.85 -24.13
CA SER A 33 -4.73 7.46 -24.24
C SER A 33 -3.89 7.08 -23.04
N PHE A 34 -3.89 5.79 -22.68
CA PHE A 34 -3.12 5.24 -21.58
C PHE A 34 -2.09 4.23 -22.07
N GLU A 35 -0.88 4.33 -21.56
CA GLU A 35 0.19 3.36 -21.75
C GLU A 35 0.55 2.74 -20.41
N ALA A 36 0.12 1.50 -20.18
CA ALA A 36 0.33 0.80 -18.92
C ALA A 36 1.60 -0.07 -18.97
N ARG A 37 2.38 0.00 -17.89
CA ARG A 37 3.57 -0.81 -17.65
C ARG A 37 3.52 -1.33 -16.22
N PHE A 38 3.24 -2.61 -16.06
CA PHE A 38 3.07 -3.29 -14.78
C PHE A 38 4.16 -4.34 -14.60
N ALA A 39 4.85 -4.28 -13.47
CA ALA A 39 5.97 -5.18 -13.17
C ALA A 39 5.51 -6.51 -12.56
N SER A 40 4.23 -6.65 -12.16
CA SER A 40 3.66 -7.87 -11.57
C SER A 40 4.50 -8.42 -10.40
N GLY A 41 5.00 -7.51 -9.54
CA GLY A 41 5.85 -7.84 -8.39
C GLY A 41 7.34 -7.99 -8.71
N ARG A 42 7.75 -7.94 -9.98
CA ARG A 42 9.15 -8.03 -10.42
C ARG A 42 9.79 -6.64 -10.45
N PHE A 43 10.21 -6.16 -9.31
CA PHE A 43 10.71 -4.79 -9.14
C PHE A 43 11.92 -4.45 -10.01
N GLU A 44 12.73 -5.44 -10.36
CA GLU A 44 13.90 -5.31 -11.24
C GLU A 44 13.54 -4.84 -12.66
N GLN A 45 12.29 -5.01 -13.08
CA GLN A 45 11.82 -4.56 -14.40
C GLN A 45 11.41 -3.08 -14.43
N LEU A 46 11.09 -2.49 -13.30
CA LEU A 46 10.58 -1.13 -13.23
C LEU A 46 11.47 -0.06 -13.90
N PRO A 47 12.81 -0.11 -13.79
CA PRO A 47 13.64 0.87 -14.49
C PRO A 47 13.49 0.81 -16.01
N ALA A 48 13.41 -0.38 -16.61
CA ALA A 48 13.23 -0.54 -18.05
C ALA A 48 11.83 -0.08 -18.49
N LEU A 49 10.81 -0.45 -17.73
CA LEU A 49 9.41 -0.06 -17.97
C LEU A 49 9.22 1.47 -17.87
N ALA A 50 9.89 2.12 -16.91
CA ALA A 50 9.88 3.58 -16.79
C ALA A 50 10.52 4.25 -18.02
N GLN A 51 11.65 3.71 -18.50
CA GLN A 51 12.31 4.24 -19.70
C GLN A 51 11.48 4.06 -20.98
N GLU A 52 10.68 3.00 -21.08
CA GLU A 52 9.74 2.84 -22.19
C GLU A 52 8.72 3.98 -22.22
N LEU A 53 8.12 4.33 -21.07
CA LEU A 53 7.18 5.45 -20.98
C LEU A 53 7.84 6.79 -21.35
N VAL A 54 9.09 6.98 -20.94
CA VAL A 54 9.87 8.17 -21.33
C VAL A 54 10.10 8.22 -22.85
N ARG A 55 10.46 7.09 -23.50
CA ARG A 55 10.61 7.01 -24.96
C ARG A 55 9.32 7.29 -25.72
N LEU A 56 8.17 6.91 -25.15
CA LEU A 56 6.85 7.20 -25.71
C LEU A 56 6.45 8.68 -25.54
N LYS A 57 7.24 9.48 -24.80
CA LYS A 57 7.01 10.91 -24.55
C LYS A 57 5.62 11.17 -23.97
N VAL A 58 5.22 10.36 -22.98
CA VAL A 58 3.95 10.56 -22.27
C VAL A 58 3.92 11.95 -21.63
N ALA A 59 2.75 12.57 -21.53
CA ALA A 59 2.58 13.91 -20.95
C ALA A 59 2.76 13.90 -19.41
N VAL A 60 2.45 12.75 -18.77
CA VAL A 60 2.59 12.54 -17.33
C VAL A 60 2.73 11.03 -17.08
N ILE A 61 3.50 10.67 -16.06
CA ILE A 61 3.62 9.30 -15.56
C ILE A 61 2.89 9.21 -14.21
N ALA A 62 1.78 8.49 -14.16
CA ALA A 62 1.13 8.14 -12.90
C ALA A 62 1.76 6.85 -12.36
N THR A 63 2.18 6.87 -11.08
CA THR A 63 2.89 5.75 -10.47
C THR A 63 2.14 5.17 -9.29
N SER A 64 2.31 3.88 -9.04
CA SER A 64 1.79 3.22 -7.86
C SER A 64 2.89 2.45 -7.13
N GLY A 65 3.14 2.86 -5.88
CA GLY A 65 4.17 2.31 -5.02
C GLY A 65 5.52 3.04 -5.13
N THR A 66 6.25 3.04 -4.03
CA THR A 66 7.52 3.76 -3.87
C THR A 66 8.55 3.39 -4.92
N VAL A 67 8.73 2.09 -5.20
CA VAL A 67 9.76 1.61 -6.17
C VAL A 67 9.44 2.07 -7.59
N ALA A 68 8.15 2.08 -7.98
CA ALA A 68 7.72 2.59 -9.28
C ALA A 68 8.00 4.10 -9.40
N THR A 69 7.67 4.88 -8.36
CA THR A 69 7.94 6.32 -8.33
C THR A 69 9.44 6.61 -8.41
N GLN A 70 10.27 5.89 -7.66
CA GLN A 70 11.73 6.03 -7.72
C GLN A 70 12.30 5.65 -9.09
N SER A 71 11.73 4.63 -9.75
CA SER A 71 12.15 4.22 -11.09
C SER A 71 11.80 5.27 -12.15
N ALA A 72 10.60 5.87 -12.07
CA ALA A 72 10.20 6.98 -12.92
C ALA A 72 11.10 8.20 -12.70
N LEU A 73 11.40 8.55 -11.43
CA LEU A 73 12.26 9.69 -11.09
C LEU A 73 13.69 9.53 -11.63
N ARG A 74 14.23 8.31 -11.64
CA ARG A 74 15.55 8.05 -12.25
C ARG A 74 15.52 8.09 -13.77
N ALA A 75 14.37 7.78 -14.38
CA ALA A 75 14.23 7.75 -15.83
C ALA A 75 14.02 9.13 -16.45
N THR A 76 13.43 10.10 -15.71
CA THR A 76 13.16 11.44 -16.21
C THR A 76 13.19 12.48 -15.11
N THR A 77 13.70 13.67 -15.44
CA THR A 77 13.64 14.87 -14.58
C THR A 77 12.66 15.93 -15.13
N THR A 78 12.05 15.68 -16.30
CA THR A 78 11.23 16.68 -17.03
C THR A 78 9.77 16.23 -17.16
N ILE A 79 9.50 14.94 -17.37
CA ILE A 79 8.10 14.46 -17.43
C ILE A 79 7.54 14.50 -16.01
N PRO A 80 6.37 15.14 -15.79
CA PRO A 80 5.67 15.12 -14.52
C PRO A 80 5.38 13.70 -14.04
N ILE A 81 5.57 13.45 -12.74
CA ILE A 81 5.29 12.17 -12.10
C ILE A 81 4.23 12.43 -11.02
N VAL A 82 3.11 11.70 -11.09
CA VAL A 82 2.04 11.74 -10.09
C VAL A 82 2.01 10.40 -9.36
N THR A 83 2.39 10.40 -8.09
CA THR A 83 2.24 9.19 -7.27
C THR A 83 0.80 9.04 -6.76
N ALA A 84 0.22 7.87 -6.96
CA ALA A 84 -1.11 7.53 -6.44
C ALA A 84 -1.05 6.85 -5.07
N THR A 85 0.09 6.25 -4.74
CA THR A 85 0.35 5.63 -3.44
C THR A 85 1.86 5.51 -3.25
N GLY A 86 2.28 5.44 -2.01
CA GLY A 86 3.68 5.24 -1.64
C GLY A 86 3.87 5.45 -0.16
N ASP A 87 5.03 5.05 0.32
CA ASP A 87 5.45 5.32 1.68
C ASP A 87 5.91 6.79 1.82
N ASP A 88 6.43 7.15 2.99
CA ASP A 88 6.88 8.51 3.25
C ASP A 88 7.92 8.99 2.22
N PRO A 89 7.56 9.86 1.28
CA PRO A 89 8.43 10.25 0.19
C PRO A 89 9.59 11.16 0.64
N VAL A 90 9.45 11.81 1.81
CA VAL A 90 10.52 12.62 2.41
C VAL A 90 11.56 11.71 3.05
N ARG A 91 11.13 10.76 3.91
CA ARG A 91 12.04 9.77 4.52
C ARG A 91 12.77 8.89 3.49
N LEU A 92 12.17 8.70 2.32
CA LEU A 92 12.73 7.92 1.21
C LEU A 92 13.51 8.75 0.19
N GLY A 93 13.67 10.06 0.43
CA GLY A 93 14.44 10.95 -0.42
C GLY A 93 13.84 11.17 -1.81
N VAL A 94 12.54 10.95 -2.00
CA VAL A 94 11.84 11.17 -3.27
C VAL A 94 11.56 12.66 -3.47
N VAL A 95 11.23 13.38 -2.39
CA VAL A 95 10.97 14.81 -2.41
C VAL A 95 11.56 15.51 -1.19
N ALA A 96 11.77 16.82 -1.28
CA ALA A 96 12.34 17.62 -0.18
C ALA A 96 11.34 17.81 0.97
N SER A 97 10.07 18.06 0.67
CA SER A 97 8.98 18.17 1.62
C SER A 97 7.63 17.84 0.97
N LEU A 98 6.61 17.53 1.78
CA LEU A 98 5.26 17.30 1.25
C LEU A 98 4.62 18.60 0.74
N ALA A 99 4.81 19.71 1.45
CA ALA A 99 4.21 20.99 1.09
C ALA A 99 4.81 21.61 -0.19
N ARG A 100 6.11 21.38 -0.42
CA ARG A 100 6.84 21.86 -1.61
C ARG A 100 7.78 20.77 -2.10
N PRO A 101 7.31 19.87 -2.97
CA PRO A 101 8.11 18.75 -3.47
C PRO A 101 9.39 19.20 -4.20
N GLY A 102 9.32 20.30 -4.95
CA GLY A 102 10.47 20.99 -5.54
C GLY A 102 11.03 20.38 -6.82
N GLY A 103 10.50 19.24 -7.27
CA GLY A 103 10.95 18.55 -8.47
C GLY A 103 9.80 18.24 -9.43
N ASN A 104 9.93 17.16 -10.19
CA ASN A 104 8.89 16.70 -11.12
C ASN A 104 7.93 15.67 -10.51
N VAL A 105 7.99 15.39 -9.19
CA VAL A 105 7.11 14.45 -8.47
C VAL A 105 6.12 15.21 -7.61
N THR A 106 4.85 14.81 -7.69
CA THR A 106 3.75 15.24 -6.82
C THR A 106 2.70 14.15 -6.69
N GLY A 107 1.56 14.39 -6.07
CA GLY A 107 0.43 13.46 -5.99
C GLY A 107 0.00 13.17 -4.56
N VAL A 108 -0.27 11.90 -4.25
CA VAL A 108 -0.74 11.45 -2.94
C VAL A 108 0.14 10.33 -2.39
N THR A 109 0.17 10.18 -1.08
CA THR A 109 0.88 9.10 -0.38
C THR A 109 -0.06 8.32 0.51
N SER A 110 0.23 7.04 0.76
CA SER A 110 -0.53 6.23 1.72
C SER A 110 -0.05 6.41 3.17
N PHE A 111 1.04 7.15 3.39
CA PHE A 111 1.63 7.52 4.68
C PHE A 111 1.67 6.39 5.71
N SER A 112 2.54 5.41 5.47
CA SER A 112 2.51 4.13 6.20
C SER A 112 3.13 4.14 7.61
N GLY A 113 4.04 5.07 7.94
CA GLY A 113 4.80 5.04 9.20
C GLY A 113 3.94 5.22 10.46
N GLU A 114 3.14 6.30 10.53
CA GLU A 114 2.23 6.52 11.67
C GLU A 114 1.13 5.46 11.71
N LEU A 115 0.65 5.03 10.55
CA LEU A 115 -0.36 3.99 10.43
C LEU A 115 0.16 2.63 10.90
N THR A 116 1.44 2.32 10.73
CA THR A 116 2.05 1.09 11.25
C THR A 116 1.92 1.01 12.76
N ARG A 117 2.23 2.12 13.46
CA ARG A 117 2.04 2.20 14.92
C ARG A 117 0.59 2.05 15.32
N LYS A 118 -0.32 2.74 14.63
CA LYS A 118 -1.76 2.69 14.93
C LYS A 118 -2.35 1.30 14.69
N ARG A 119 -1.95 0.62 13.61
CA ARG A 119 -2.32 -0.78 13.36
C ARG A 119 -1.84 -1.70 14.48
N PHE A 120 -0.61 -1.51 14.95
CA PHE A 120 -0.08 -2.30 16.06
C PHE A 120 -0.84 -2.05 17.37
N GLU A 121 -1.22 -0.81 17.67
CA GLU A 121 -2.06 -0.47 18.81
C GLU A 121 -3.44 -1.15 18.71
N LEU A 122 -4.11 -1.06 17.56
CA LEU A 122 -5.39 -1.72 17.31
C LEU A 122 -5.30 -3.25 17.46
N LEU A 123 -4.22 -3.87 16.96
CA LEU A 123 -3.99 -5.30 17.13
C LEU A 123 -3.90 -5.67 18.62
N ARG A 124 -3.25 -4.84 19.44
CA ARG A 124 -3.16 -5.05 20.89
C ARG A 124 -4.48 -4.79 21.62
N GLU A 125 -5.28 -3.85 21.15
CA GLU A 125 -6.64 -3.64 21.69
C GLU A 125 -7.52 -4.88 21.44
N VAL A 126 -7.38 -5.52 20.25
CA VAL A 126 -8.08 -6.78 19.91
C VAL A 126 -7.48 -7.98 20.63
N LEU A 127 -6.18 -8.00 20.85
CA LEU A 127 -5.42 -9.10 21.48
C LEU A 127 -4.63 -8.59 22.70
N PRO A 128 -5.28 -8.31 23.85
CA PRO A 128 -4.60 -7.70 25.01
C PRO A 128 -3.45 -8.53 25.60
N LYS A 129 -3.47 -9.85 25.38
CA LYS A 129 -2.44 -10.79 25.83
C LYS A 129 -1.39 -11.10 24.77
N LEU A 130 -1.27 -10.25 23.74
CA LEU A 130 -0.28 -10.43 22.67
C LEU A 130 1.14 -10.31 23.21
N SER A 131 1.86 -11.43 23.26
CA SER A 131 3.24 -11.49 23.73
C SER A 131 4.25 -11.70 22.61
N ARG A 132 3.81 -12.29 21.46
CA ARG A 132 4.65 -12.57 20.30
C ARG A 132 3.88 -12.30 19.01
N LEU A 133 4.43 -11.44 18.17
CA LEU A 133 3.87 -11.01 16.89
C LEU A 133 4.79 -11.45 15.75
N ALA A 134 4.24 -12.07 14.71
CA ALA A 134 4.98 -12.24 13.46
C ALA A 134 4.78 -11.00 12.58
N ALA A 135 5.84 -10.57 11.90
CA ALA A 135 5.81 -9.51 10.91
C ALA A 135 6.19 -10.09 9.54
N LEU A 136 5.27 -10.05 8.59
CA LEU A 136 5.53 -10.40 7.20
C LEU A 136 5.90 -9.14 6.42
N TRP A 137 7.08 -9.14 5.78
CA TRP A 137 7.58 -7.99 5.03
C TRP A 137 8.36 -8.39 3.78
N HIS A 138 8.40 -7.52 2.79
CA HIS A 138 9.14 -7.74 1.56
C HIS A 138 10.55 -7.17 1.68
N ARG A 139 11.58 -8.03 1.59
CA ARG A 139 12.98 -7.68 1.85
C ARG A 139 13.57 -6.67 0.86
N ASP A 140 13.11 -6.69 -0.38
CA ASP A 140 13.65 -5.85 -1.45
C ASP A 140 12.85 -4.53 -1.65
N SER A 141 11.87 -4.26 -0.74
CA SER A 141 11.04 -3.06 -0.77
C SER A 141 11.51 -2.03 0.26
N PRO A 142 11.99 -0.85 -0.17
CA PRO A 142 12.41 0.22 0.75
C PRO A 142 11.31 0.70 1.68
N GLY A 143 10.06 0.76 1.19
CA GLY A 143 8.90 1.13 1.99
C GLY A 143 8.58 0.08 3.04
N SER A 144 8.61 -1.20 2.68
CA SER A 144 8.46 -2.30 3.64
C SER A 144 9.54 -2.27 4.72
N ALA A 145 10.79 -1.98 4.36
CA ALA A 145 11.89 -1.84 5.32
C ALA A 145 11.67 -0.67 6.29
N LEU A 146 11.10 0.44 5.80
CA LEU A 146 10.78 1.59 6.63
C LEU A 146 9.67 1.25 7.63
N ALA A 147 8.57 0.67 7.15
CA ALA A 147 7.44 0.24 7.98
C ALA A 147 7.85 -0.83 9.01
N MET A 148 8.80 -1.72 8.64
CA MET A 148 9.35 -2.73 9.54
C MET A 148 10.08 -2.09 10.73
N ARG A 149 10.91 -1.06 10.50
CA ARG A 149 11.59 -0.32 11.57
C ARG A 149 10.59 0.36 12.52
N ASP A 150 9.51 0.93 11.97
CA ASP A 150 8.46 1.57 12.77
C ASP A 150 7.71 0.52 13.63
N LEU A 151 7.46 -0.67 13.08
CA LEU A 151 6.85 -1.79 13.82
C LEU A 151 7.79 -2.34 14.91
N GLU A 152 9.07 -2.49 14.61
CA GLU A 152 10.10 -2.93 15.60
C GLU A 152 10.15 -1.97 16.79
N ALA A 153 10.13 -0.66 16.53
CA ALA A 153 10.12 0.34 17.58
C ALA A 153 8.84 0.24 18.44
N ALA A 154 7.68 0.09 17.82
CA ALA A 154 6.39 -0.06 18.52
C ALA A 154 6.31 -1.37 19.35
N ALA A 155 6.79 -2.48 18.80
CA ALA A 155 6.81 -3.77 19.49
C ALA A 155 7.77 -3.75 20.70
N ARG A 156 8.96 -3.15 20.53
CA ARG A 156 9.95 -3.00 21.59
C ARG A 156 9.42 -2.17 22.77
N SER A 157 8.81 -1.01 22.49
CA SER A 157 8.24 -0.15 23.53
C SER A 157 7.12 -0.83 24.31
N SER A 158 6.44 -1.78 23.69
CA SER A 158 5.31 -2.53 24.27
C SER A 158 5.70 -3.89 24.82
N LYS A 159 6.98 -4.26 24.83
CA LYS A 159 7.51 -5.56 25.28
C LYS A 159 6.87 -6.76 24.56
N VAL A 160 6.48 -6.59 23.30
CA VAL A 160 6.00 -7.68 22.44
C VAL A 160 7.19 -8.23 21.67
N ALA A 161 7.43 -9.53 21.76
CA ALA A 161 8.49 -10.18 20.99
C ALA A 161 8.10 -10.21 19.50
N LEU A 162 8.99 -9.72 18.64
CA LEU A 162 8.75 -9.69 17.20
C LEU A 162 9.49 -10.83 16.51
N GLN A 163 8.76 -11.63 15.73
CA GLN A 163 9.29 -12.65 14.84
C GLN A 163 9.23 -12.13 13.40
N VAL A 164 10.39 -11.78 12.85
CA VAL A 164 10.46 -11.16 11.51
C VAL A 164 10.52 -12.24 10.43
N GLN A 165 9.59 -12.19 9.48
CA GLN A 165 9.53 -13.06 8.31
C GLN A 165 9.65 -12.20 7.05
N GLY A 166 10.89 -12.05 6.57
CA GLY A 166 11.17 -11.35 5.32
C GLY A 166 11.20 -12.33 4.16
N ILE A 167 10.42 -12.05 3.12
CA ILE A 167 10.41 -12.84 1.88
C ILE A 167 10.70 -11.94 0.67
N LYS A 168 11.11 -12.55 -0.45
CA LYS A 168 11.37 -11.88 -1.73
C LYS A 168 10.36 -12.25 -2.81
N SER A 169 9.73 -13.41 -2.66
CA SER A 169 8.76 -13.91 -3.65
C SER A 169 7.54 -14.56 -2.97
N ALA A 170 6.46 -14.68 -3.73
CA ALA A 170 5.23 -15.32 -3.28
C ALA A 170 5.43 -16.82 -2.91
N ASP A 171 6.42 -17.49 -3.51
CA ASP A 171 6.69 -18.92 -3.25
C ASP A 171 7.12 -19.17 -1.79
N GLU A 172 7.76 -18.18 -1.17
CA GLU A 172 8.21 -18.25 0.23
C GLU A 172 7.06 -18.14 1.25
N LEU A 173 5.85 -17.73 0.84
CA LEU A 173 4.72 -17.47 1.76
C LEU A 173 4.36 -18.67 2.64
N THR A 174 4.25 -19.86 2.05
CA THR A 174 3.86 -21.08 2.81
C THR A 174 4.86 -21.41 3.90
N GLU A 175 6.15 -21.32 3.60
CA GLU A 175 7.21 -21.56 4.58
C GLU A 175 7.26 -20.46 5.63
N ALA A 176 7.07 -19.19 5.24
CA ALA A 176 7.02 -18.07 6.18
C ALA A 176 5.91 -18.28 7.24
N PHE A 177 4.70 -18.67 6.84
CA PHE A 177 3.60 -18.94 7.77
C PHE A 177 3.87 -20.18 8.64
N SER A 178 4.49 -21.22 8.07
CA SER A 178 4.93 -22.39 8.84
C SER A 178 5.97 -22.00 9.90
N ALA A 179 6.93 -21.15 9.55
CA ALA A 179 7.93 -20.64 10.47
C ALA A 179 7.32 -19.77 11.59
N MET A 180 6.30 -18.93 11.26
CA MET A 180 5.56 -18.16 12.27
C MET A 180 4.92 -19.09 13.32
N THR A 181 4.31 -20.18 12.87
CA THR A 181 3.67 -21.16 13.77
C THR A 181 4.71 -21.89 14.64
N ARG A 182 5.80 -22.38 14.05
CA ARG A 182 6.92 -22.99 14.80
C ARG A 182 7.53 -22.04 15.83
N GLY A 183 7.58 -20.76 15.50
CA GLY A 183 8.05 -19.70 16.41
C GLY A 183 7.01 -19.25 17.43
N HIS A 184 5.85 -19.92 17.50
CA HIS A 184 4.76 -19.62 18.45
C HIS A 184 4.23 -18.18 18.34
N ALA A 185 4.19 -17.61 17.13
CA ALA A 185 3.51 -16.35 16.90
C ALA A 185 2.03 -16.44 17.29
N ARG A 186 1.48 -15.37 17.86
CA ARG A 186 0.08 -15.27 18.30
C ARG A 186 -0.78 -14.44 17.36
N ALA A 187 -0.15 -13.71 16.47
CA ALA A 187 -0.79 -12.91 15.43
C ALA A 187 0.22 -12.64 14.32
N VAL A 188 -0.25 -12.17 13.17
CA VAL A 188 0.58 -11.72 12.07
C VAL A 188 0.24 -10.28 11.68
N PHE A 189 1.27 -9.45 11.54
CA PHE A 189 1.22 -8.12 10.98
C PHE A 189 1.76 -8.19 9.54
N VAL A 190 0.90 -7.92 8.56
CA VAL A 190 1.32 -7.91 7.15
C VAL A 190 1.62 -6.47 6.76
N ILE A 191 2.89 -6.19 6.49
CA ILE A 191 3.31 -4.88 6.01
C ILE A 191 2.82 -4.68 4.58
N ALA A 192 2.22 -3.52 4.31
CA ALA A 192 1.67 -3.23 2.99
C ALA A 192 2.77 -3.23 1.93
N ASP A 193 2.58 -4.04 0.89
CA ASP A 193 3.51 -4.17 -0.23
C ASP A 193 2.77 -4.66 -1.48
N PRO A 194 3.16 -4.24 -2.70
CA PRO A 194 2.57 -4.72 -3.95
C PRO A 194 2.57 -6.23 -4.12
N LEU A 195 3.67 -6.91 -3.73
CA LEU A 195 3.77 -8.37 -3.78
C LEU A 195 2.69 -9.02 -2.94
N PHE A 196 2.50 -8.55 -1.70
CA PHE A 196 1.51 -9.12 -0.79
C PHE A 196 0.09 -8.78 -1.18
N PHE A 197 -0.14 -7.63 -1.81
CA PHE A 197 -1.46 -7.29 -2.31
C PHE A 197 -1.93 -8.25 -3.41
N SER A 198 -1.06 -8.62 -4.33
CA SER A 198 -1.36 -9.63 -5.36
C SER A 198 -1.73 -10.98 -4.75
N GLU A 199 -1.11 -11.34 -3.62
CA GLU A 199 -1.30 -12.59 -2.90
C GLU A 199 -2.32 -12.49 -1.73
N ARG A 200 -3.12 -11.41 -1.66
CA ARG A 200 -3.97 -11.09 -0.50
C ARG A 200 -4.90 -12.22 -0.08
N ARG A 201 -5.49 -12.92 -1.04
CA ARG A 201 -6.35 -14.08 -0.76
C ARG A 201 -5.54 -15.22 -0.14
N ARG A 202 -4.41 -15.59 -0.75
CA ARG A 202 -3.53 -16.66 -0.25
C ARG A 202 -2.97 -16.33 1.14
N ILE A 203 -2.59 -15.07 1.39
CA ILE A 203 -2.12 -14.61 2.70
C ILE A 203 -3.23 -14.71 3.74
N SER A 204 -4.46 -14.32 3.42
CA SER A 204 -5.62 -14.42 4.31
C SER A 204 -5.95 -15.89 4.62
N ASP A 205 -5.95 -16.75 3.62
CA ASP A 205 -6.18 -18.20 3.80
C ASP A 205 -5.09 -18.84 4.67
N LEU A 206 -3.82 -18.49 4.46
CA LEU A 206 -2.70 -18.97 5.28
C LEU A 206 -2.83 -18.48 6.73
N ALA A 207 -3.22 -17.23 6.95
CA ALA A 207 -3.44 -16.69 8.30
C ALA A 207 -4.53 -17.50 9.04
N ILE A 208 -5.64 -17.79 8.38
CA ILE A 208 -6.72 -18.64 8.94
C ILE A 208 -6.23 -20.07 9.20
N LYS A 209 -5.59 -20.68 8.21
CA LYS A 209 -5.06 -22.07 8.31
C LYS A 209 -4.11 -22.24 9.49
N HIS A 210 -3.24 -21.26 9.72
CA HIS A 210 -2.27 -21.24 10.81
C HIS A 210 -2.80 -20.65 12.12
N LYS A 211 -4.11 -20.31 12.18
CA LYS A 211 -4.79 -19.72 13.34
C LYS A 211 -4.09 -18.44 13.85
N LEU A 212 -3.63 -17.60 12.93
CA LEU A 212 -2.97 -16.33 13.22
C LEU A 212 -3.94 -15.16 12.96
N PRO A 213 -4.50 -14.53 14.00
CA PRO A 213 -5.18 -13.26 13.84
C PRO A 213 -4.30 -12.27 13.09
N SER A 214 -4.85 -11.60 12.07
CA SER A 214 -4.08 -10.84 11.10
C SER A 214 -4.55 -9.41 10.97
N ILE A 215 -3.60 -8.47 10.83
CA ILE A 215 -3.88 -7.06 10.54
C ILE A 215 -3.22 -6.62 9.25
N TYR A 216 -3.93 -5.78 8.51
CA TYR A 216 -3.54 -5.30 7.18
C TYR A 216 -3.64 -3.78 7.07
N GLY A 217 -3.00 -3.23 6.04
CA GLY A 217 -3.09 -1.81 5.70
C GLY A 217 -4.22 -1.44 4.73
N VAL A 218 -4.90 -2.43 4.15
CA VAL A 218 -5.86 -2.26 3.05
C VAL A 218 -7.07 -3.15 3.29
N SER A 219 -8.28 -2.63 3.07
CA SER A 219 -9.55 -3.34 3.28
C SER A 219 -9.74 -4.55 2.37
N ASP A 220 -9.15 -4.53 1.19
CA ASP A 220 -9.19 -5.64 0.22
C ASP A 220 -8.72 -6.99 0.79
N TYR A 221 -7.81 -6.99 1.77
CA TYR A 221 -7.44 -8.21 2.49
C TYR A 221 -8.58 -8.75 3.35
N VAL A 222 -9.37 -7.86 3.96
CA VAL A 222 -10.52 -8.24 4.80
C VAL A 222 -11.62 -8.81 3.93
N GLU A 223 -11.84 -8.23 2.77
CA GLU A 223 -12.77 -8.74 1.74
C GLU A 223 -12.31 -10.12 1.19
N ALA A 224 -10.99 -10.34 1.14
CA ALA A 224 -10.40 -11.64 0.80
C ALA A 224 -10.38 -12.66 1.96
N GLY A 225 -10.99 -12.36 3.12
CA GLY A 225 -11.06 -13.25 4.27
C GLY A 225 -10.13 -12.91 5.44
N GLY A 226 -9.32 -11.86 5.36
CA GLY A 226 -8.48 -11.38 6.45
C GLY A 226 -9.29 -10.90 7.65
N LEU A 227 -8.65 -10.80 8.83
CA LEU A 227 -9.38 -10.48 10.06
C LEU A 227 -9.77 -9.01 10.16
N PHE A 228 -8.83 -8.08 10.05
CA PHE A 228 -9.13 -6.66 10.04
C PHE A 228 -8.02 -5.82 9.41
N SER A 229 -8.41 -4.64 8.94
CA SER A 229 -7.49 -3.66 8.36
C SER A 229 -7.74 -2.27 8.94
N TYR A 230 -6.69 -1.46 8.92
CA TYR A 230 -6.78 -0.04 9.20
C TYR A 230 -5.88 0.73 8.25
N GLY A 231 -6.46 1.59 7.42
CA GLY A 231 -5.72 2.37 6.45
C GLY A 231 -6.61 3.18 5.51
N PRO A 232 -6.02 3.89 4.56
CA PRO A 232 -6.78 4.66 3.57
C PRO A 232 -7.51 3.76 2.57
N SER A 233 -8.57 4.28 1.98
CA SER A 233 -9.16 3.73 0.76
C SER A 233 -8.19 3.96 -0.41
N TYR A 234 -7.63 2.89 -0.95
CA TYR A 234 -6.70 3.00 -2.07
C TYR A 234 -7.42 3.43 -3.35
N SER A 235 -8.67 3.03 -3.54
CA SER A 235 -9.49 3.54 -4.66
C SER A 235 -9.63 5.06 -4.59
N ASP A 236 -9.82 5.64 -3.40
CA ASP A 236 -9.91 7.10 -3.24
C ASP A 236 -8.55 7.79 -3.47
N LEU A 237 -7.45 7.18 -3.05
CA LEU A 237 -6.11 7.70 -3.37
C LEU A 237 -5.88 7.75 -4.89
N PHE A 238 -6.28 6.71 -5.62
CA PHE A 238 -6.14 6.67 -7.08
C PHE A 238 -7.07 7.69 -7.77
N ARG A 239 -8.31 7.88 -7.29
CA ARG A 239 -9.19 8.97 -7.76
C ARG A 239 -8.53 10.32 -7.54
N HIS A 240 -7.94 10.53 -6.36
CA HIS A 240 -7.28 11.79 -6.05
C HIS A 240 -6.03 12.03 -6.91
N ALA A 241 -5.24 10.99 -7.18
CA ALA A 241 -4.12 11.08 -8.13
C ALA A 241 -4.58 11.49 -9.54
N ALA A 242 -5.76 11.05 -9.99
CA ALA A 242 -6.34 11.50 -11.25
C ALA A 242 -6.64 13.00 -11.29
N VAL A 243 -7.05 13.60 -10.15
CA VAL A 243 -7.21 15.06 -10.03
C VAL A 243 -5.87 15.78 -10.17
N TYR A 244 -4.78 15.20 -9.67
CA TYR A 244 -3.43 15.77 -9.87
C TYR A 244 -3.00 15.70 -11.33
N VAL A 245 -3.29 14.59 -12.01
CA VAL A 245 -3.04 14.47 -13.45
C VAL A 245 -3.81 15.53 -14.23
N ASP A 246 -5.09 15.76 -13.92
CA ASP A 246 -5.88 16.83 -14.53
C ASP A 246 -5.24 18.21 -14.35
N LYS A 247 -4.84 18.56 -13.10
CA LYS A 247 -4.15 19.83 -12.83
C LYS A 247 -2.89 19.99 -13.69
N ILE A 248 -2.08 18.95 -13.82
CA ILE A 248 -0.84 18.96 -14.62
C ILE A 248 -1.15 19.11 -16.12
N LEU A 249 -2.13 18.36 -16.64
CA LEU A 249 -2.55 18.49 -18.05
C LEU A 249 -3.12 19.87 -18.36
N LYS A 250 -3.64 20.59 -17.37
CA LYS A 250 -4.08 22.00 -17.46
C LYS A 250 -2.96 23.01 -17.21
N GLY A 251 -1.71 22.55 -17.06
CA GLY A 251 -0.53 23.43 -16.99
C GLY A 251 0.03 23.70 -15.59
N ALA A 252 -0.51 23.08 -14.54
CA ALA A 252 0.08 23.17 -13.21
C ALA A 252 1.45 22.47 -13.15
N LYS A 253 2.41 23.06 -12.45
CA LYS A 253 3.75 22.50 -12.30
C LYS A 253 3.77 21.51 -11.10
N PRO A 254 4.34 20.32 -11.22
CA PRO A 254 4.45 19.37 -10.10
C PRO A 254 5.13 19.98 -8.87
N ALA A 255 6.15 20.81 -9.07
CA ALA A 255 6.90 21.46 -8.01
C ALA A 255 6.04 22.36 -7.10
N ASP A 256 4.94 22.92 -7.64
CA ASP A 256 4.03 23.82 -6.93
C ASP A 256 2.81 23.11 -6.32
N LEU A 257 2.64 21.81 -6.61
CA LEU A 257 1.56 21.00 -6.09
C LEU A 257 2.05 20.17 -4.88
N PRO A 258 1.45 20.33 -3.68
CA PRO A 258 1.85 19.57 -2.51
C PRO A 258 1.57 18.08 -2.70
N ILE A 259 2.32 17.21 -2.01
CA ILE A 259 1.94 15.81 -1.88
C ILE A 259 0.96 15.69 -0.73
N GLU A 260 -0.22 15.18 -1.00
CA GLU A 260 -1.27 15.06 -0.01
C GLU A 260 -1.27 13.70 0.68
N GLN A 261 -1.62 13.72 1.96
CA GLN A 261 -1.84 12.54 2.79
C GLN A 261 -3.31 12.16 2.79
N PRO A 262 -3.67 10.89 3.05
CA PRO A 262 -5.06 10.50 3.16
C PRO A 262 -5.71 11.20 4.36
N THR A 263 -6.86 11.82 4.13
CA THR A 263 -7.66 12.48 5.16
C THR A 263 -8.66 11.53 5.80
N LYS A 264 -9.00 10.45 5.11
CA LYS A 264 -9.94 9.43 5.59
C LYS A 264 -9.21 8.09 5.74
N LEU A 265 -9.33 7.51 6.93
CA LEU A 265 -8.82 6.18 7.27
C LEU A 265 -10.01 5.30 7.66
N GLU A 266 -10.00 4.05 7.23
CA GLU A 266 -11.08 3.10 7.47
C GLU A 266 -10.60 1.93 8.33
N LEU A 267 -11.39 1.60 9.35
CA LEU A 267 -11.28 0.36 10.12
C LEU A 267 -12.31 -0.63 9.59
N VAL A 268 -11.85 -1.71 8.98
CA VAL A 268 -12.72 -2.76 8.44
C VAL A 268 -12.44 -4.07 9.17
N ILE A 269 -13.49 -4.77 9.60
CA ILE A 269 -13.40 -5.98 10.42
C ILE A 269 -14.22 -7.10 9.79
N ASN A 270 -13.70 -8.32 9.78
CA ASN A 270 -14.41 -9.52 9.36
C ASN A 270 -14.79 -10.36 10.59
N GLN A 271 -16.06 -10.33 10.99
CA GLN A 271 -16.55 -11.08 12.13
C GLN A 271 -16.60 -12.59 11.89
N LYS A 272 -16.85 -13.02 10.64
CA LYS A 272 -16.78 -14.43 10.28
C LYS A 272 -15.38 -15.00 10.53
N THR A 273 -14.36 -14.28 10.10
CA THR A 273 -12.96 -14.65 10.35
C THR A 273 -12.61 -14.58 11.83
N ALA A 274 -13.11 -13.60 12.57
CA ALA A 274 -12.91 -13.52 14.01
C ALA A 274 -13.48 -14.76 14.72
N ARG A 275 -14.70 -15.17 14.38
CA ARG A 275 -15.32 -16.41 14.90
C ARG A 275 -14.50 -17.64 14.55
N ALA A 276 -14.04 -17.77 13.31
CA ALA A 276 -13.22 -18.91 12.86
C ALA A 276 -11.88 -19.02 13.60
N LEU A 277 -11.30 -17.89 13.99
CA LEU A 277 -10.04 -17.81 14.75
C LEU A 277 -10.24 -17.88 16.28
N GLY A 278 -11.49 -17.89 16.78
CA GLY A 278 -11.78 -17.84 18.20
C GLY A 278 -11.41 -16.50 18.84
N VAL A 279 -11.40 -15.41 18.04
CA VAL A 279 -11.08 -14.05 18.50
C VAL A 279 -12.36 -13.28 18.81
N THR A 280 -12.46 -12.76 20.02
CA THR A 280 -13.54 -11.84 20.40
C THR A 280 -13.09 -10.41 20.11
N ILE A 281 -13.75 -9.73 19.18
CA ILE A 281 -13.49 -8.31 18.93
C ILE A 281 -14.17 -7.47 20.02
N PRO A 282 -13.43 -6.61 20.74
CA PRO A 282 -14.02 -5.76 21.76
C PRO A 282 -15.11 -4.84 21.21
N ARG A 283 -16.20 -4.65 21.96
CA ARG A 283 -17.35 -3.81 21.52
C ARG A 283 -16.92 -2.41 21.12
N LEU A 284 -15.96 -1.81 21.83
CA LEU A 284 -15.44 -0.47 21.49
C LEU A 284 -14.74 -0.43 20.12
N ILE A 285 -14.10 -1.52 19.72
CA ILE A 285 -13.48 -1.62 18.40
C ILE A 285 -14.56 -1.76 17.31
N LEU A 286 -15.60 -2.58 17.55
CA LEU A 286 -16.72 -2.71 16.61
C LEU A 286 -17.46 -1.38 16.41
N LEU A 287 -17.63 -0.59 17.46
CA LEU A 287 -18.27 0.73 17.38
C LEU A 287 -17.43 1.77 16.61
N ARG A 288 -16.13 1.56 16.53
CA ARG A 288 -15.19 2.42 15.78
C ARG A 288 -14.99 1.94 14.34
N ALA A 289 -15.48 0.75 14.01
CA ALA A 289 -15.33 0.20 12.67
C ALA A 289 -16.23 0.94 11.67
N ASP A 290 -15.66 1.33 10.54
CA ASP A 290 -16.39 1.92 9.42
C ASP A 290 -17.21 0.86 8.67
N ARG A 291 -16.68 -0.38 8.61
CA ARG A 291 -17.34 -1.52 7.99
C ARG A 291 -17.10 -2.79 8.79
N VAL A 292 -18.14 -3.58 8.95
CA VAL A 292 -18.08 -4.91 9.57
C VAL A 292 -18.65 -5.93 8.59
N LEU A 293 -17.86 -6.94 8.24
CA LEU A 293 -18.26 -8.06 7.36
C LEU A 293 -18.66 -9.25 8.23
N ASP A 294 -19.79 -9.88 7.91
CA ASP A 294 -20.39 -11.03 8.62
C ASP A 294 -20.25 -12.35 7.87
#